data_e2ade56de4982590313fb71e41be6479
#
_entry.id   e2ade56de4982590313fb71e41be6479
#
_cell.length_a   1.000
_cell.length_b   1.000
_cell.length_c   1.000
_cell.angle_alpha   90.00
_cell.angle_beta   90.00
_cell.angle_gamma   90.00
#
_symmetry.space_group_name_H-M   'P 1'
#
loop_
_entity.id
_entity.type
_entity.pdbx_description
1 polymer ?
#
loop_
_entity_poly.entity_id
_entity_poly.type
_entity_poly.pdbx_seq_one_letter_code
_entity_poly.pdbx_strand_id
1 'polypeptide(L)'
;MLFFRSPQAESVLSANNYAQLVQAVLGEGLKSGAFTEEDKKAYIEAWSQPGALTGGLNYYRAARVGPPSGEGDKEGKSFGIDMPSLVVKVPTLVIWGEKDTALLTGNLEGLDKFVPNLTIKRIPEGTHWVIHEKPDLVNGYIRDFIKGK
;
A
#
# COMPACT_ATOMS: atom_id res chain seq x y z
N MET A 1 -7.40 2.88 8.08
CA MET A 1 -6.09 2.89 8.79
C MET A 1 -6.21 3.15 10.30
N LEU A 2 -6.99 4.16 10.78
CA LEU A 2 -7.13 4.41 12.24
C LEU A 2 -7.67 3.21 13.01
N PHE A 3 -8.63 2.49 12.44
CA PHE A 3 -9.19 1.30 13.07
C PHE A 3 -8.13 0.21 13.35
N PHE A 4 -7.14 0.03 12.46
CA PHE A 4 -6.05 -0.95 12.64
C PHE A 4 -5.17 -0.68 13.87
N ARG A 5 -5.22 0.53 14.41
CA ARG A 5 -4.51 0.91 15.65
C ARG A 5 -5.32 0.68 16.91
N SER A 6 -6.61 0.37 16.77
CA SER A 6 -7.50 0.19 17.93
C SER A 6 -7.17 -1.11 18.68
N PRO A 7 -7.45 -1.17 20.01
CA PRO A 7 -7.30 -2.39 20.79
C PRO A 7 -8.23 -3.52 20.35
N GLN A 8 -9.33 -3.21 19.63
CA GLN A 8 -10.29 -4.19 19.15
C GLN A 8 -9.98 -4.72 17.74
N ALA A 9 -8.91 -4.23 17.09
CA ALA A 9 -8.64 -4.55 15.69
C ALA A 9 -8.50 -6.04 15.46
N GLU A 10 -7.74 -6.75 16.28
CA GLU A 10 -7.55 -8.20 16.14
C GLU A 10 -8.87 -8.96 16.25
N SER A 11 -9.65 -8.68 17.29
CA SER A 11 -10.91 -9.42 17.52
C SER A 11 -11.94 -9.20 16.42
N VAL A 12 -12.05 -7.96 15.92
CA VAL A 12 -13.00 -7.62 14.86
C VAL A 12 -12.56 -8.17 13.52
N LEU A 13 -11.27 -8.05 13.18
CA LEU A 13 -10.74 -8.48 11.88
C LEU A 13 -10.62 -9.98 11.74
N SER A 14 -10.42 -10.74 12.86
CA SER A 14 -10.42 -12.20 12.84
C SER A 14 -11.83 -12.81 12.91
N ALA A 15 -12.85 -12.04 13.27
CA ALA A 15 -14.21 -12.52 13.38
C ALA A 15 -14.75 -13.08 12.05
N ASN A 16 -15.63 -14.09 12.16
CA ASN A 16 -16.30 -14.70 11.01
C ASN A 16 -15.31 -15.11 9.89
N ASN A 17 -14.25 -15.81 10.28
CA ASN A 17 -13.21 -16.26 9.36
C ASN A 17 -12.62 -15.09 8.52
N TYR A 18 -12.24 -14.01 9.20
CA TYR A 18 -11.64 -12.82 8.61
C TYR A 18 -12.53 -12.06 7.60
N ALA A 19 -13.86 -12.22 7.68
CA ALA A 19 -14.77 -11.67 6.66
C ALA A 19 -14.57 -10.16 6.41
N GLN A 20 -14.38 -9.34 7.46
CA GLN A 20 -14.15 -7.91 7.31
C GLN A 20 -12.78 -7.60 6.70
N LEU A 21 -11.75 -8.35 7.08
CA LEU A 21 -10.41 -8.18 6.52
C LEU A 21 -10.37 -8.57 5.05
N VAL A 22 -11.01 -9.69 4.68
CA VAL A 22 -11.19 -10.12 3.28
C VAL A 22 -11.88 -9.01 2.48
N GLN A 23 -12.98 -8.46 2.98
CA GLN A 23 -13.70 -7.40 2.27
C GLN A 23 -12.84 -6.13 2.12
N ALA A 24 -12.10 -5.75 3.15
CA ALA A 24 -11.27 -4.54 3.13
C ALA A 24 -10.03 -4.66 2.25
N VAL A 25 -9.41 -5.84 2.21
CA VAL A 25 -8.12 -6.06 1.52
C VAL A 25 -8.32 -6.66 0.15
N LEU A 26 -9.19 -7.66 0.00
CA LEU A 26 -9.34 -8.42 -1.25
C LEU A 26 -10.63 -8.10 -2.00
N GLY A 27 -11.58 -7.37 -1.39
CA GLY A 27 -12.93 -7.23 -1.91
C GLY A 27 -13.01 -6.65 -3.34
N GLU A 28 -12.23 -5.65 -3.67
CA GLU A 28 -12.18 -5.09 -5.03
C GLU A 28 -11.53 -6.09 -6.01
N GLY A 29 -10.41 -6.70 -5.61
CA GLY A 29 -9.71 -7.68 -6.44
C GLY A 29 -10.52 -8.94 -6.71
N LEU A 30 -11.30 -9.43 -5.73
CA LEU A 30 -12.23 -10.56 -5.94
C LEU A 30 -13.36 -10.20 -6.91
N LYS A 31 -13.90 -8.97 -6.83
CA LYS A 31 -14.95 -8.51 -7.75
C LYS A 31 -14.44 -8.33 -9.18
N SER A 32 -13.22 -7.87 -9.35
CA SER A 32 -12.59 -7.64 -10.66
C SER A 32 -12.00 -8.92 -11.28
N GLY A 33 -11.89 -10.00 -10.51
CA GLY A 33 -11.21 -11.23 -10.93
C GLY A 33 -9.67 -11.15 -10.84
N ALA A 34 -9.12 -10.11 -10.23
CA ALA A 34 -7.67 -10.00 -9.94
C ALA A 34 -7.22 -10.96 -8.84
N PHE A 35 -8.14 -11.37 -7.97
CA PHE A 35 -7.97 -12.44 -6.99
C PHE A 35 -8.99 -13.55 -7.19
N THR A 36 -8.56 -14.80 -6.96
CA THR A 36 -9.38 -16.00 -6.99
C THR A 36 -9.84 -16.40 -5.58
N GLU A 37 -10.73 -17.38 -5.46
CA GLU A 37 -11.09 -17.97 -4.16
C GLU A 37 -9.91 -18.74 -3.54
N GLU A 38 -8.99 -19.29 -4.35
CA GLU A 38 -7.74 -19.87 -3.89
C GLU A 38 -6.84 -18.82 -3.23
N ASP A 39 -6.68 -17.66 -3.85
CA ASP A 39 -5.91 -16.54 -3.28
C ASP A 39 -6.52 -16.13 -1.93
N LYS A 40 -7.84 -15.95 -1.86
CA LYS A 40 -8.54 -15.63 -0.62
C LYS A 40 -8.28 -16.66 0.48
N LYS A 41 -8.30 -17.96 0.14
CA LYS A 41 -8.00 -19.04 1.06
C LYS A 41 -6.57 -18.94 1.59
N ALA A 42 -5.61 -18.72 0.70
CA ALA A 42 -4.20 -18.56 1.06
C ALA A 42 -3.97 -17.35 1.99
N TYR A 43 -4.65 -16.22 1.73
CA TYR A 43 -4.59 -15.05 2.61
C TYR A 43 -5.17 -15.34 4.00
N ILE A 44 -6.33 -16.00 4.09
CA ILE A 44 -6.94 -16.38 5.36
C ILE A 44 -6.02 -17.32 6.14
N GLU A 45 -5.44 -18.33 5.48
CA GLU A 45 -4.47 -19.24 6.09
C GLU A 45 -3.26 -18.48 6.65
N ALA A 46 -2.70 -17.56 5.88
CA ALA A 46 -1.58 -16.73 6.31
C ALA A 46 -1.94 -15.86 7.53
N TRP A 47 -3.10 -15.20 7.51
CA TRP A 47 -3.56 -14.36 8.63
C TRP A 47 -3.87 -15.15 9.90
N SER A 48 -4.25 -16.44 9.75
CA SER A 48 -4.58 -17.33 10.88
C SER A 48 -3.35 -17.88 11.60
N GLN A 49 -2.15 -17.70 11.06
CA GLN A 49 -0.92 -18.14 11.73
C GLN A 49 -0.72 -17.37 13.05
N PRO A 50 -0.18 -18.01 14.09
CA PRO A 50 0.04 -17.36 15.38
C PRO A 50 0.82 -16.04 15.24
N GLY A 51 0.21 -14.94 15.70
CA GLY A 51 0.83 -13.60 15.67
C GLY A 51 0.82 -12.89 14.31
N ALA A 52 0.42 -13.53 13.21
CA ALA A 52 0.46 -12.93 11.88
C ALA A 52 -0.40 -11.67 11.77
N LEU A 53 -1.66 -11.73 12.20
CA LEU A 53 -2.56 -10.58 12.19
C LEU A 53 -2.02 -9.43 13.05
N THR A 54 -1.58 -9.72 14.27
CA THR A 54 -0.98 -8.72 15.16
C THR A 54 0.30 -8.13 14.57
N GLY A 55 1.14 -8.94 13.94
CA GLY A 55 2.33 -8.46 13.23
C GLY A 55 1.99 -7.45 12.13
N GLY A 56 1.02 -7.76 11.28
CA GLY A 56 0.52 -6.86 10.25
C GLY A 56 -0.07 -5.56 10.83
N LEU A 57 -0.86 -5.65 11.91
CA LEU A 57 -1.42 -4.48 12.57
C LEU A 57 -0.37 -3.60 13.26
N ASN A 58 0.68 -4.21 13.79
CA ASN A 58 1.78 -3.49 14.43
C ASN A 58 2.54 -2.59 13.45
N TYR A 59 2.57 -2.92 12.15
CA TYR A 59 3.06 -2.00 11.14
C TYR A 59 2.33 -0.65 11.20
N TYR A 60 0.99 -0.68 11.26
CA TYR A 60 0.18 0.55 11.34
C TYR A 60 0.25 1.23 12.71
N ARG A 61 0.45 0.47 13.79
CA ARG A 61 0.61 1.02 15.15
C ARG A 61 1.94 1.73 15.31
N ALA A 62 3.00 1.18 14.74
CA ALA A 62 4.34 1.77 14.76
C ALA A 62 4.49 2.94 13.77
N ALA A 63 3.78 2.89 12.64
CA ALA A 63 3.84 3.95 11.64
C ALA A 63 3.24 5.25 12.18
N ARG A 64 4.04 6.32 12.16
CA ARG A 64 3.60 7.67 12.54
C ARG A 64 2.87 8.41 11.40
N VAL A 65 2.41 7.68 10.39
CA VAL A 65 1.66 8.21 9.25
C VAL A 65 0.17 8.15 9.55
N GLY A 66 -0.52 9.26 9.46
CA GLY A 66 -1.95 9.35 9.69
C GLY A 66 -2.41 10.81 9.79
N PRO A 67 -3.71 11.05 9.94
CA PRO A 67 -4.19 12.40 10.19
C PRO A 67 -3.59 12.92 11.50
N PRO A 68 -3.38 14.25 11.62
CA PRO A 68 -2.89 14.88 12.85
C PRO A 68 -3.74 14.45 14.05
N SER A 69 -3.09 14.05 15.15
CA SER A 69 -3.77 13.55 16.34
C SER A 69 -4.11 14.64 17.36
N GLY A 70 -3.97 15.95 17.01
CA GLY A 70 -4.31 17.07 17.87
C GLY A 70 -3.67 18.40 17.46
N GLU A 71 -3.96 19.46 18.20
CA GLU A 71 -3.48 20.81 17.89
C GLU A 71 -1.94 20.99 17.89
N GLY A 72 -1.19 20.07 18.48
CA GLY A 72 0.27 20.08 18.50
C GLY A 72 0.94 19.45 17.25
N ASP A 73 0.16 18.81 16.39
CA ASP A 73 0.65 18.05 15.22
C ASP A 73 0.56 18.87 13.92
N LYS A 74 0.51 20.21 14.03
CA LYS A 74 0.31 21.14 12.90
C LYS A 74 1.45 21.16 11.89
N GLU A 75 2.59 20.64 12.25
CA GLU A 75 3.70 20.42 11.32
C GLU A 75 3.86 18.91 11.17
N GLY A 76 3.47 18.37 10.03
CA GLY A 76 3.64 16.96 9.70
C GLY A 76 5.09 16.46 9.93
N LYS A 77 5.46 16.30 11.20
CA LYS A 77 6.72 15.67 11.64
C LYS A 77 6.60 14.17 11.40
N SER A 78 6.44 13.86 10.13
CA SER A 78 6.53 12.54 9.59
C SER A 78 7.91 11.99 9.93
N PHE A 79 7.99 10.98 10.79
CA PHE A 79 9.17 10.13 11.06
C PHE A 79 10.39 10.80 11.73
N GLY A 80 10.39 12.09 12.09
CA GLY A 80 11.59 12.78 12.59
C GLY A 80 12.75 12.83 11.58
N ILE A 81 12.47 12.64 10.30
CA ILE A 81 13.40 12.79 9.19
C ILE A 81 13.31 14.23 8.70
N ASP A 82 14.46 14.89 8.56
CA ASP A 82 14.54 16.15 7.86
C ASP A 82 14.30 15.90 6.37
N MET A 83 13.06 16.09 5.92
CA MET A 83 12.63 15.84 4.54
C MET A 83 13.43 16.61 3.49
N PRO A 84 13.87 17.87 3.72
CA PRO A 84 14.72 18.57 2.78
C PRO A 84 16.08 17.90 2.52
N SER A 85 16.58 17.11 3.48
CA SER A 85 17.85 16.38 3.30
C SER A 85 17.71 15.00 2.66
N LEU A 86 16.46 14.50 2.51
CA LEU A 86 16.18 13.18 1.95
C LEU A 86 16.20 13.24 0.41
N VAL A 87 17.29 12.82 -0.20
CA VAL A 87 17.41 12.68 -1.66
C VAL A 87 17.69 11.23 -2.03
N VAL A 88 16.81 10.62 -2.81
CA VAL A 88 16.98 9.27 -3.36
C VAL A 88 17.74 9.38 -4.68
N LYS A 89 19.04 9.10 -4.68
CA LYS A 89 19.93 9.29 -5.83
C LYS A 89 19.92 8.14 -6.84
N VAL A 90 19.41 6.97 -6.43
CA VAL A 90 19.32 5.79 -7.31
C VAL A 90 18.19 5.99 -8.33
N PRO A 91 18.35 5.49 -9.57
CA PRO A 91 17.24 5.44 -10.52
C PRO A 91 16.03 4.74 -9.90
N THR A 92 14.87 5.39 -9.98
CA THR A 92 13.66 4.91 -9.32
C THR A 92 12.50 4.82 -10.31
N LEU A 93 11.85 3.67 -10.34
CA LEU A 93 10.62 3.44 -11.09
C LEU A 93 9.43 3.39 -10.13
N VAL A 94 8.44 4.23 -10.40
CA VAL A 94 7.13 4.18 -9.75
C VAL A 94 6.11 3.71 -10.79
N ILE A 95 5.37 2.64 -10.47
CA ILE A 95 4.24 2.16 -11.27
C ILE A 95 2.97 2.37 -10.44
N TRP A 96 2.01 3.11 -10.98
CA TRP A 96 0.86 3.58 -10.23
C TRP A 96 -0.45 3.30 -10.94
N GLY A 97 -1.41 2.68 -10.22
CA GLY A 97 -2.80 2.56 -10.67
C GLY A 97 -3.57 3.85 -10.38
N GLU A 98 -4.15 4.48 -11.40
CA GLU A 98 -4.82 5.78 -11.21
C GLU A 98 -6.22 5.65 -10.57
N LYS A 99 -6.76 4.44 -10.50
CA LYS A 99 -8.00 4.11 -9.76
C LYS A 99 -7.74 3.62 -8.33
N ASP A 100 -6.51 3.77 -7.81
CA ASP A 100 -6.19 3.44 -6.42
C ASP A 100 -6.99 4.35 -5.47
N THR A 101 -7.86 3.74 -4.66
CA THR A 101 -8.70 4.43 -3.68
C THR A 101 -8.06 4.51 -2.30
N ALA A 102 -7.00 3.72 -2.05
CA ALA A 102 -6.25 3.71 -0.80
C ALA A 102 -5.10 4.73 -0.81
N LEU A 103 -4.37 4.81 -1.93
CA LEU A 103 -3.28 5.74 -2.16
C LEU A 103 -3.59 6.59 -3.38
N LEU A 104 -3.96 7.85 -3.16
CA LEU A 104 -4.38 8.74 -4.22
C LEU A 104 -3.21 9.24 -5.06
N THR A 105 -3.46 9.58 -6.32
CA THR A 105 -2.47 10.07 -7.29
C THR A 105 -1.71 11.31 -6.83
N GLY A 106 -2.27 12.12 -5.93
CA GLY A 106 -1.60 13.24 -5.28
C GLY A 106 -0.31 12.88 -4.54
N ASN A 107 -0.14 11.59 -4.16
CA ASN A 107 1.12 11.11 -3.59
C ASN A 107 2.31 11.15 -4.58
N LEU A 108 2.04 11.31 -5.87
CA LEU A 108 3.08 11.43 -6.90
C LEU A 108 3.58 12.87 -7.08
N GLU A 109 2.85 13.85 -6.55
CA GLU A 109 3.17 15.26 -6.72
C GLU A 109 4.43 15.64 -5.92
N GLY A 110 5.38 16.26 -6.59
CA GLY A 110 6.62 16.73 -5.97
C GLY A 110 7.64 15.63 -5.62
N LEU A 111 7.43 14.36 -6.02
CA LEU A 111 8.42 13.30 -5.84
C LEU A 111 9.74 13.59 -6.55
N ASP A 112 9.71 14.28 -7.69
CA ASP A 112 10.87 14.70 -8.47
C ASP A 112 11.85 15.55 -7.66
N LYS A 113 11.37 16.30 -6.67
CA LYS A 113 12.20 17.09 -5.75
C LYS A 113 13.10 16.24 -4.86
N PHE A 114 12.64 15.01 -4.56
CA PHE A 114 13.35 14.08 -3.69
C PHE A 114 14.03 12.95 -4.46
N VAL A 115 13.60 12.70 -5.71
CA VAL A 115 14.07 11.61 -6.57
C VAL A 115 14.46 12.16 -7.93
N PRO A 116 15.68 12.69 -8.11
CA PRO A 116 16.10 13.31 -9.38
C PRO A 116 16.02 12.38 -10.60
N ASN A 117 16.23 11.07 -10.40
CA ASN A 117 16.17 10.05 -11.46
C ASN A 117 14.87 9.25 -11.39
N LEU A 118 13.73 9.95 -11.36
CA LEU A 118 12.39 9.35 -11.25
C LEU A 118 11.80 9.04 -12.62
N THR A 119 11.31 7.81 -12.77
CA THR A 119 10.43 7.39 -13.87
C THR A 119 9.06 7.00 -13.29
N ILE A 120 7.98 7.61 -13.79
CA ILE A 120 6.61 7.26 -13.37
C ILE A 120 5.88 6.62 -14.54
N LYS A 121 5.33 5.43 -14.33
CA LYS A 121 4.40 4.73 -15.23
C LYS A 121 3.02 4.72 -14.61
N ARG A 122 2.09 5.47 -15.20
CA ARG A 122 0.69 5.54 -14.76
C ARG A 122 -0.14 4.53 -15.55
N ILE A 123 -1.01 3.80 -14.85
CA ILE A 123 -1.92 2.82 -15.44
C ILE A 123 -3.35 3.30 -15.15
N PRO A 124 -4.05 3.93 -16.13
CA PRO A 124 -5.34 4.57 -15.92
C PRO A 124 -6.42 3.65 -15.34
N GLU A 125 -6.39 2.36 -15.72
CA GLU A 125 -7.38 1.37 -15.27
C GLU A 125 -6.92 0.55 -14.06
N GLY A 126 -5.69 0.75 -13.58
CA GLY A 126 -5.15 0.03 -12.44
C GLY A 126 -5.69 0.55 -11.11
N THR A 127 -5.98 -0.35 -10.18
CA THR A 127 -6.34 -0.04 -8.80
C THR A 127 -5.13 -0.18 -7.87
N HIS A 128 -5.38 -0.26 -6.55
CA HIS A 128 -4.36 -0.59 -5.54
C HIS A 128 -3.66 -1.93 -5.83
N TRP A 129 -4.33 -2.83 -6.52
CA TRP A 129 -3.86 -4.17 -6.86
C TRP A 129 -3.32 -4.28 -8.29
N VAL A 130 -2.84 -3.18 -8.87
CA VAL A 130 -2.37 -3.09 -10.25
C VAL A 130 -1.35 -4.18 -10.64
N ILE A 131 -0.54 -4.64 -9.69
CA ILE A 131 0.42 -5.74 -9.91
C ILE A 131 -0.25 -7.09 -10.20
N HIS A 132 -1.43 -7.32 -9.63
CA HIS A 132 -2.24 -8.52 -9.86
C HIS A 132 -3.16 -8.37 -11.06
N GLU A 133 -3.64 -7.15 -11.31
CA GLU A 133 -4.56 -6.85 -12.40
C GLU A 133 -3.88 -6.79 -13.77
N LYS A 134 -2.63 -6.34 -13.82
CA LYS A 134 -1.86 -6.08 -15.04
C LYS A 134 -0.42 -6.61 -14.95
N PRO A 135 -0.21 -7.89 -14.58
CA PRO A 135 1.12 -8.43 -14.30
C PRO A 135 2.08 -8.32 -15.51
N ASP A 136 1.59 -8.57 -16.73
CA ASP A 136 2.43 -8.51 -17.92
C ASP A 136 2.91 -7.09 -18.22
N LEU A 137 2.02 -6.11 -18.07
CA LEU A 137 2.35 -4.69 -18.26
C LEU A 137 3.34 -4.21 -17.21
N VAL A 138 3.10 -4.52 -15.94
CA VAL A 138 3.98 -4.16 -14.81
C VAL A 138 5.35 -4.80 -14.99
N ASN A 139 5.39 -6.10 -15.30
CA ASN A 139 6.64 -6.81 -15.57
C ASN A 139 7.37 -6.27 -16.78
N GLY A 140 6.64 -5.81 -17.82
CA GLY A 140 7.20 -5.13 -18.98
C GLY A 140 7.94 -3.85 -18.56
N TYR A 141 7.27 -2.96 -17.82
CA TYR A 141 7.88 -1.73 -17.31
C TYR A 141 9.10 -1.96 -16.44
N ILE A 142 9.07 -2.98 -15.56
CA ILE A 142 10.21 -3.35 -14.72
C ILE A 142 11.38 -3.82 -15.59
N ARG A 143 11.15 -4.73 -16.55
CA ARG A 143 12.20 -5.23 -17.45
C ARG A 143 12.85 -4.12 -18.27
N ASP A 144 12.05 -3.20 -18.80
CA ASP A 144 12.55 -2.08 -19.60
C ASP A 144 13.38 -1.12 -18.75
N PHE A 145 12.92 -0.83 -17.53
CA PHE A 145 13.63 0.03 -16.60
C PHE A 145 15.00 -0.56 -16.20
N ILE A 146 15.06 -1.85 -15.88
CA ILE A 146 16.31 -2.55 -15.52
C ILE A 146 17.29 -2.58 -16.70
N LYS A 147 16.79 -2.68 -17.95
CA LYS A 147 17.62 -2.67 -19.16
C LYS A 147 18.07 -1.26 -19.58
N GLY A 148 17.63 -0.22 -18.91
CA GLY A 148 17.94 1.18 -19.23
C GLY A 148 17.25 1.71 -20.48
N LYS A 149 16.08 1.17 -20.79
CA LYS A 149 15.26 1.55 -21.97
C LYS A 149 14.09 2.44 -21.55
#